data_d4bd184e3200a1e0f0e6b764de977668
#
_entry.id   d4bd184e3200a1e0f0e6b764de977668
#
_cell.length_a   1.000
_cell.length_b   1.000
_cell.length_c   1.000
_cell.angle_alpha   90.00
_cell.angle_beta   90.00
_cell.angle_gamma   90.00
#
_symmetry.space_group_name_H-M   'P 1'
#
loop_
_entity.id
_entity.type
_entity.pdbx_description
1 polymer ?
#
loop_
_entity_poly.entity_id
_entity_poly.type
_entity_poly.pdbx_seq_one_letter_code
_entity_poly.pdbx_strand_id
1 'polypeptide(L)'
;MMHTMAAVAREISQLQNATVSEVGTMAARSAIMGARGNSGVILSQLLRGLGKGLAGKKRATSNEVGKAFQFGILYAYRAVSKPVEGTILTVARAIAKGAYHAVRQGEDFEDVLCEALESGKKELARTPELLPALKAAGVVDAGGQGLIVFLEGCLAGFRGEDAGELHLPPSKPSFANFIEMEVDLENPYCTEFIVKEAEVKEDVVRSTLQPLGNSLIVAVVGDIVKVHIHTKAPGLVLQHGLSWGSLHDIKIDNMAEQHQHRVVGAQTEKHGLAVLSVAAGNGIASIMHQ
;
A
#
# COMPACT_ATOMS: atom_id res chain seq x y z
N MET A 1 -3.96 -0.58 -2.56
CA MET A 1 -3.02 -0.09 -3.59
C MET A 1 -3.74 0.50 -4.80
N MET A 2 -4.72 -0.14 -5.40
CA MET A 2 -5.46 0.39 -6.57
C MET A 2 -5.99 1.82 -6.36
N HIS A 3 -6.72 2.09 -5.27
CA HIS A 3 -7.20 3.44 -4.95
C HIS A 3 -6.07 4.46 -4.79
N THR A 4 -4.95 4.07 -4.20
CA THR A 4 -3.76 4.91 -4.05
C THR A 4 -3.21 5.31 -5.42
N MET A 5 -3.05 4.33 -6.33
CA MET A 5 -2.52 4.59 -7.67
C MET A 5 -3.51 5.34 -8.56
N ALA A 6 -4.82 5.07 -8.44
CA ALA A 6 -5.84 5.83 -9.16
C ALA A 6 -5.83 7.33 -8.78
N ALA A 7 -5.64 7.64 -7.48
CA ALA A 7 -5.49 9.03 -7.03
C ALA A 7 -4.22 9.66 -7.60
N VAL A 8 -3.09 8.95 -7.60
CA VAL A 8 -1.83 9.43 -8.19
C VAL A 8 -1.97 9.68 -9.68
N ALA A 9 -2.48 8.72 -10.44
CA ALA A 9 -2.62 8.83 -11.89
C ALA A 9 -3.51 10.02 -12.29
N ARG A 10 -4.65 10.20 -11.59
CA ARG A 10 -5.56 11.32 -11.85
C ARG A 10 -4.90 12.69 -11.69
N GLU A 11 -4.12 12.89 -10.64
CA GLU A 11 -3.49 14.17 -10.36
C GLU A 11 -2.27 14.40 -11.26
N ILE A 12 -1.46 13.36 -11.51
CA ILE A 12 -0.29 13.48 -12.39
C ILE A 12 -0.70 13.74 -13.84
N SER A 13 -1.79 13.13 -14.33
CA SER A 13 -2.26 13.33 -15.70
C SER A 13 -2.67 14.78 -16.02
N GLN A 14 -2.90 15.60 -15.01
CA GLN A 14 -3.21 17.04 -15.16
C GLN A 14 -1.96 17.92 -15.32
N LEU A 15 -0.77 17.37 -15.02
CA LEU A 15 0.47 18.12 -15.09
C LEU A 15 0.94 18.25 -16.54
N GLN A 16 1.27 19.48 -16.95
CA GLN A 16 1.84 19.77 -18.27
C GLN A 16 3.27 20.29 -18.10
N ASN A 17 4.22 19.75 -18.87
CA ASN A 17 5.62 20.16 -18.84
C ASN A 17 6.28 20.15 -17.45
N ALA A 18 5.80 19.25 -16.57
CA ALA A 18 6.26 19.18 -15.20
C ALA A 18 7.67 18.59 -15.10
N THR A 19 8.41 19.08 -14.13
CA THR A 19 9.71 18.50 -13.73
C THR A 19 9.52 17.19 -12.96
N VAL A 20 10.53 16.33 -12.91
CA VAL A 20 10.48 15.09 -12.08
C VAL A 20 10.28 15.41 -10.60
N SER A 21 10.72 16.57 -10.12
CA SER A 21 10.48 17.04 -8.76
C SER A 21 9.01 17.36 -8.50
N GLU A 22 8.34 18.02 -9.44
CA GLU A 22 6.90 18.35 -9.34
C GLU A 22 6.05 17.09 -9.42
N VAL A 23 6.36 16.18 -10.35
CA VAL A 23 5.69 14.87 -10.48
C VAL A 23 5.84 14.07 -9.19
N GLY A 24 7.07 13.98 -8.65
CA GLY A 24 7.34 13.26 -7.40
C GLY A 24 6.61 13.86 -6.19
N THR A 25 6.53 15.17 -6.10
CA THR A 25 5.80 15.87 -5.03
C THR A 25 4.29 15.64 -5.15
N MET A 26 3.73 15.75 -6.35
CA MET A 26 2.31 15.48 -6.60
C MET A 26 1.97 14.01 -6.33
N ALA A 27 2.81 13.08 -6.80
CA ALA A 27 2.63 11.64 -6.54
C ALA A 27 2.58 11.34 -5.04
N ALA A 28 3.50 11.89 -4.25
CA ALA A 28 3.53 11.70 -2.80
C ALA A 28 2.25 12.22 -2.12
N ARG A 29 1.82 13.43 -2.48
CA ARG A 29 0.62 14.07 -1.92
C ARG A 29 -0.66 13.33 -2.29
N SER A 30 -0.81 12.96 -3.56
CA SER A 30 -2.00 12.25 -4.04
C SER A 30 -2.06 10.82 -3.49
N ALA A 31 -0.89 10.16 -3.38
CA ALA A 31 -0.82 8.81 -2.83
C ALA A 31 -1.28 8.75 -1.37
N ILE A 32 -0.84 9.68 -0.51
CA ILE A 32 -1.24 9.68 0.91
C ILE A 32 -2.73 9.96 1.07
N MET A 33 -3.29 10.85 0.25
CA MET A 33 -4.72 11.15 0.24
C MET A 33 -5.57 9.96 -0.24
N GLY A 34 -5.10 9.24 -1.27
CA GLY A 34 -5.77 8.05 -1.81
C GLY A 34 -5.44 6.75 -1.10
N ALA A 35 -4.58 6.78 -0.07
CA ALA A 35 -4.15 5.57 0.63
C ALA A 35 -5.30 4.91 1.38
N ARG A 36 -5.40 3.56 1.25
CA ARG A 36 -6.33 2.73 2.02
C ARG A 36 -5.58 1.48 2.48
N GLY A 37 -5.74 1.13 3.74
CA GLY A 37 -5.07 -0.01 4.39
C GLY A 37 -3.55 0.11 4.42
N ASN A 38 -2.90 -0.83 5.10
CA ASN A 38 -1.44 -0.87 5.29
C ASN A 38 -0.66 -0.75 3.97
N SER A 39 -1.00 -1.55 2.96
CA SER A 39 -0.30 -1.54 1.67
C SER A 39 -0.42 -0.22 0.92
N GLY A 40 -1.58 0.46 1.03
CA GLY A 40 -1.77 1.78 0.42
C GLY A 40 -0.92 2.86 1.08
N VAL A 41 -0.85 2.85 2.43
CA VAL A 41 -0.01 3.79 3.18
C VAL A 41 1.47 3.53 2.93
N ILE A 42 1.91 2.27 2.92
CA ILE A 42 3.31 1.91 2.61
C ILE A 42 3.68 2.38 1.19
N LEU A 43 2.82 2.13 0.19
CA LEU A 43 3.03 2.62 -1.18
C LEU A 43 3.15 4.15 -1.23
N SER A 44 2.32 4.87 -0.48
CA SER A 44 2.42 6.33 -0.40
C SER A 44 3.77 6.79 0.14
N GLN A 45 4.36 6.06 1.08
CA GLN A 45 5.69 6.37 1.60
C GLN A 45 6.82 5.99 0.65
N LEU A 46 6.68 4.90 -0.11
CA LEU A 46 7.60 4.60 -1.21
C LEU A 46 7.63 5.75 -2.22
N LEU A 47 6.47 6.22 -2.67
CA LEU A 47 6.36 7.35 -3.60
C LEU A 47 6.87 8.67 -2.99
N ARG A 48 6.60 8.91 -1.70
CA ARG A 48 7.16 10.06 -0.98
C ARG A 48 8.69 10.07 -0.97
N GLY A 49 9.28 8.92 -0.68
CA GLY A 49 10.74 8.78 -0.68
C GLY A 49 11.34 8.95 -2.08
N LEU A 50 10.71 8.37 -3.11
CA LEU A 50 11.08 8.59 -4.51
C LEU A 50 11.06 10.09 -4.85
N GLY A 51 9.96 10.79 -4.56
CA GLY A 51 9.84 12.23 -4.79
C GLY A 51 10.89 13.05 -4.01
N LYS A 52 11.21 12.63 -2.77
CA LYS A 52 12.28 13.27 -1.96
C LYS A 52 13.67 13.10 -2.59
N GLY A 53 13.96 11.90 -3.12
CA GLY A 53 15.22 11.62 -3.82
C GLY A 53 15.39 12.44 -5.11
N LEU A 54 14.28 12.85 -5.72
CA LEU A 54 14.23 13.64 -6.97
C LEU A 54 13.97 15.14 -6.74
N ALA A 55 13.93 15.60 -5.49
CA ALA A 55 13.60 16.98 -5.16
C ALA A 55 14.55 17.98 -5.81
N GLY A 56 13.98 19.05 -6.40
CA GLY A 56 14.74 20.11 -7.08
C GLY A 56 15.27 19.75 -8.48
N LYS A 57 14.98 18.54 -8.99
CA LYS A 57 15.45 18.09 -10.31
C LYS A 57 14.42 18.40 -11.41
N LYS A 58 14.89 18.95 -12.53
CA LYS A 58 14.09 19.07 -13.74
C LYS A 58 13.99 17.74 -14.49
N ARG A 59 15.11 17.04 -14.59
CA ARG A 59 15.25 15.69 -15.17
C ARG A 59 16.07 14.85 -14.19
N ALA A 60 15.96 13.55 -14.28
CA ALA A 60 16.73 12.63 -13.45
C ALA A 60 17.62 11.73 -14.32
N THR A 61 18.82 11.48 -13.85
CA THR A 61 19.74 10.48 -14.38
C THR A 61 19.44 9.12 -13.74
N SER A 62 19.92 8.02 -14.34
CA SER A 62 19.83 6.65 -13.78
C SER A 62 20.32 6.61 -12.33
N ASN A 63 21.46 7.26 -12.03
CA ASN A 63 22.02 7.33 -10.68
C ASN A 63 21.08 8.03 -9.68
N GLU A 64 20.44 9.13 -10.08
CA GLU A 64 19.49 9.84 -9.23
C GLU A 64 18.24 9.02 -8.97
N VAL A 65 17.76 8.29 -9.97
CA VAL A 65 16.61 7.37 -9.82
C VAL A 65 16.97 6.20 -8.90
N GLY A 66 18.12 5.58 -9.07
CA GLY A 66 18.59 4.53 -8.17
C GLY A 66 18.67 4.98 -6.71
N LYS A 67 19.16 6.21 -6.46
CA LYS A 67 19.13 6.82 -5.13
C LYS A 67 17.72 7.10 -4.65
N ALA A 68 16.81 7.51 -5.54
CA ALA A 68 15.43 7.74 -5.18
C ALA A 68 14.73 6.46 -4.70
N PHE A 69 15.00 5.29 -5.28
CA PHE A 69 14.55 4.00 -4.75
C PHE A 69 15.03 3.74 -3.32
N GLN A 70 16.28 4.09 -2.99
CA GLN A 70 16.80 3.98 -1.61
C GLN A 70 16.04 4.89 -0.63
N PHE A 71 15.72 6.12 -1.04
CA PHE A 71 14.87 7.00 -0.25
C PHE A 71 13.46 6.42 -0.09
N GLY A 72 12.90 5.82 -1.16
CA GLY A 72 11.61 5.14 -1.10
C GLY A 72 11.55 4.13 0.02
N ILE A 73 12.52 3.22 0.06
CA ILE A 73 12.58 2.17 1.08
C ILE A 73 12.79 2.72 2.49
N LEU A 74 13.64 3.74 2.63
CA LEU A 74 13.89 4.39 3.91
C LEU A 74 12.59 4.98 4.51
N TYR A 75 11.81 5.69 3.71
CA TYR A 75 10.55 6.29 4.17
C TYR A 75 9.50 5.22 4.47
N ALA A 76 9.40 4.16 3.67
CA ALA A 76 8.47 3.07 3.90
C ALA A 76 8.75 2.32 5.22
N TYR A 77 10.03 2.00 5.49
CA TYR A 77 10.39 1.34 6.77
C TYR A 77 10.17 2.24 7.98
N ARG A 78 10.44 3.54 7.88
CA ARG A 78 10.17 4.49 8.97
C ARG A 78 8.69 4.62 9.31
N ALA A 79 7.81 4.49 8.31
CA ALA A 79 6.38 4.62 8.53
C ALA A 79 5.78 3.47 9.35
N VAL A 80 6.37 2.27 9.28
CA VAL A 80 5.85 1.06 9.93
C VAL A 80 6.53 0.85 11.27
N SER A 81 5.76 0.74 12.34
CA SER A 81 6.30 0.57 13.71
C SER A 81 6.99 -0.78 13.91
N LYS A 82 6.46 -1.85 13.30
CA LYS A 82 7.02 -3.22 13.36
C LYS A 82 7.05 -3.81 11.95
N PRO A 83 8.12 -3.56 11.16
CA PRO A 83 8.26 -4.15 9.84
C PRO A 83 8.28 -5.69 9.91
N VAL A 84 7.54 -6.34 9.01
CA VAL A 84 7.46 -7.80 8.90
C VAL A 84 8.08 -8.23 7.59
N GLU A 85 8.99 -9.21 7.63
CA GLU A 85 9.58 -9.81 6.43
C GLU A 85 8.57 -10.72 5.70
N GLY A 86 8.76 -10.87 4.39
CA GLY A 86 7.81 -11.58 3.52
C GLY A 86 6.63 -10.70 3.07
N THR A 87 6.73 -9.38 3.22
CA THR A 87 5.70 -8.41 2.85
C THR A 87 6.17 -7.47 1.73
N ILE A 88 5.29 -6.54 1.32
CA ILE A 88 5.61 -5.46 0.37
C ILE A 88 6.94 -4.74 0.70
N LEU A 89 7.30 -4.62 1.99
CA LEU A 89 8.56 -3.99 2.39
C LEU A 89 9.78 -4.80 1.95
N THR A 90 9.71 -6.12 2.06
CA THR A 90 10.77 -7.04 1.62
C THR A 90 10.97 -6.96 0.12
N VAL A 91 9.87 -6.97 -0.66
CA VAL A 91 9.89 -6.83 -2.13
C VAL A 91 10.44 -5.46 -2.54
N ALA A 92 9.97 -4.39 -1.91
CA ALA A 92 10.45 -3.03 -2.18
C ALA A 92 11.94 -2.86 -1.90
N ARG A 93 12.46 -3.51 -0.84
CA ARG A 93 13.89 -3.53 -0.53
C ARG A 93 14.70 -4.24 -1.61
N ALA A 94 14.19 -5.35 -2.15
CA ALA A 94 14.84 -6.06 -3.24
C ALA A 94 14.86 -5.23 -4.53
N ILE A 95 13.76 -4.55 -4.88
CA ILE A 95 13.67 -3.59 -5.99
C ILE A 95 14.75 -2.50 -5.85
N ALA A 96 14.83 -1.87 -4.68
CA ALA A 96 15.80 -0.81 -4.43
C ALA A 96 17.26 -1.30 -4.49
N LYS A 97 17.50 -2.55 -4.08
CA LYS A 97 18.83 -3.19 -4.18
C LYS A 97 19.18 -3.48 -5.64
N GLY A 98 18.26 -4.01 -6.45
CA GLY A 98 18.48 -4.25 -7.88
C GLY A 98 18.77 -2.95 -8.62
N ALA A 99 17.96 -1.91 -8.42
CA ALA A 99 18.19 -0.59 -9.01
C ALA A 99 19.57 -0.01 -8.63
N TYR A 100 19.99 -0.16 -7.37
CA TYR A 100 21.30 0.31 -6.93
C TYR A 100 22.45 -0.46 -7.60
N HIS A 101 22.28 -1.77 -7.76
CA HIS A 101 23.29 -2.62 -8.41
C HIS A 101 23.49 -2.24 -9.88
N ALA A 102 22.41 -2.11 -10.65
CA ALA A 102 22.42 -1.69 -12.05
C ALA A 102 23.10 -0.30 -12.23
N VAL A 103 22.73 0.67 -11.38
CA VAL A 103 23.38 2.00 -11.38
C VAL A 103 24.89 1.91 -11.16
N ARG A 104 25.35 1.03 -10.27
CA ARG A 104 26.77 0.86 -10.02
C ARG A 104 27.54 0.22 -11.18
N GLN A 105 26.85 -0.52 -12.03
CA GLN A 105 27.42 -1.07 -13.27
C GLN A 105 27.40 -0.07 -14.44
N GLY A 106 26.81 1.11 -14.22
CA GLY A 106 26.74 2.18 -15.22
C GLY A 106 25.65 1.96 -16.27
N GLU A 107 24.64 1.15 -15.95
CA GLU A 107 23.53 0.85 -16.82
C GLU A 107 22.63 2.07 -17.09
N ASP A 108 21.92 2.05 -18.18
CA ASP A 108 20.99 3.09 -18.54
C ASP A 108 19.70 3.03 -17.69
N PHE A 109 18.76 3.93 -17.93
CA PHE A 109 17.55 4.04 -17.11
C PHE A 109 16.62 2.82 -17.28
N GLU A 110 16.52 2.28 -18.51
CA GLU A 110 15.67 1.13 -18.78
C GLU A 110 16.21 -0.12 -18.09
N ASP A 111 17.51 -0.37 -18.19
CA ASP A 111 18.17 -1.50 -17.55
C ASP A 111 18.09 -1.42 -16.03
N VAL A 112 18.18 -0.22 -15.44
CA VAL A 112 17.94 0.00 -14.00
C VAL A 112 16.53 -0.40 -13.59
N LEU A 113 15.50 -0.08 -14.38
CA LEU A 113 14.13 -0.50 -14.11
C LEU A 113 13.95 -2.01 -14.29
N CYS A 114 14.56 -2.60 -15.33
CA CYS A 114 14.53 -4.04 -15.59
C CYS A 114 15.15 -4.83 -14.43
N GLU A 115 16.35 -4.46 -13.99
CA GLU A 115 17.04 -5.14 -12.87
C GLU A 115 16.30 -4.97 -11.55
N ALA A 116 15.72 -3.77 -11.31
CA ALA A 116 14.86 -3.52 -10.17
C ALA A 116 13.64 -4.44 -10.16
N LEU A 117 12.97 -4.58 -11.31
CA LEU A 117 11.81 -5.44 -11.50
C LEU A 117 12.14 -6.92 -11.29
N GLU A 118 13.21 -7.41 -11.91
CA GLU A 118 13.65 -8.80 -11.78
C GLU A 118 14.05 -9.16 -10.33
N SER A 119 14.78 -8.27 -9.66
CA SER A 119 15.12 -8.43 -8.25
C SER A 119 13.85 -8.48 -7.37
N GLY A 120 12.86 -7.63 -7.67
CA GLY A 120 11.58 -7.61 -6.98
C GLY A 120 10.77 -8.91 -7.21
N LYS A 121 10.69 -9.41 -8.45
CA LYS A 121 10.00 -10.67 -8.80
C LYS A 121 10.61 -11.87 -8.09
N LYS A 122 11.94 -11.97 -8.07
CA LYS A 122 12.66 -13.04 -7.35
C LYS A 122 12.31 -13.03 -5.86
N GLU A 123 12.30 -11.86 -5.24
CA GLU A 123 11.98 -11.78 -3.80
C GLU A 123 10.49 -11.98 -3.52
N LEU A 124 9.60 -11.54 -4.41
CA LEU A 124 8.16 -11.79 -4.30
C LEU A 124 7.87 -13.31 -4.26
N ALA A 125 8.50 -14.09 -5.13
CA ALA A 125 8.35 -15.54 -5.15
C ALA A 125 8.81 -16.21 -3.84
N ARG A 126 9.71 -15.57 -3.09
CA ARG A 126 10.24 -16.05 -1.80
C ARG A 126 9.39 -15.63 -0.58
N THR A 127 8.43 -14.72 -0.76
CA THR A 127 7.61 -14.23 0.37
C THR A 127 6.91 -15.35 1.16
N PRO A 128 6.46 -16.49 0.57
CA PRO A 128 5.89 -17.61 1.33
C PRO A 128 6.92 -18.33 2.22
N GLU A 129 8.21 -18.25 1.89
CA GLU A 129 9.28 -18.84 2.71
C GLU A 129 9.56 -17.99 3.97
N LEU A 130 9.30 -16.68 3.86
CA LEU A 130 9.58 -15.70 4.91
C LEU A 130 8.40 -15.48 5.86
N LEU A 131 7.16 -15.67 5.39
CA LEU A 131 5.95 -15.46 6.18
C LEU A 131 5.09 -16.72 6.22
N PRO A 132 5.02 -17.42 7.37
CA PRO A 132 4.32 -18.70 7.49
C PRO A 132 2.85 -18.66 7.03
N ALA A 133 2.15 -17.56 7.26
CA ALA A 133 0.77 -17.38 6.80
C ALA A 133 0.63 -17.45 5.27
N LEU A 134 1.57 -16.88 4.51
CA LEU A 134 1.59 -16.97 3.05
C LEU A 134 1.92 -18.38 2.57
N LYS A 135 2.86 -19.04 3.25
CA LYS A 135 3.23 -20.44 2.94
C LYS A 135 2.04 -21.37 3.11
N ALA A 136 1.34 -21.23 4.21
CA ALA A 136 0.18 -22.06 4.50
C ALA A 136 -1.00 -21.77 3.55
N ALA A 137 -1.16 -20.52 3.10
CA ALA A 137 -2.14 -20.14 2.07
C ALA A 137 -1.73 -20.52 0.64
N GLY A 138 -0.47 -20.88 0.40
CA GLY A 138 0.05 -21.17 -0.94
C GLY A 138 0.07 -19.97 -1.88
N VAL A 139 0.22 -18.74 -1.33
CA VAL A 139 0.19 -17.48 -2.09
C VAL A 139 1.40 -16.61 -1.78
N VAL A 140 1.72 -15.70 -2.69
CA VAL A 140 2.71 -14.64 -2.48
C VAL A 140 2.07 -13.42 -1.79
N ASP A 141 2.88 -12.48 -1.29
CA ASP A 141 2.37 -11.24 -0.71
C ASP A 141 1.63 -10.38 -1.74
N ALA A 142 0.35 -10.14 -1.50
CA ALA A 142 -0.50 -9.36 -2.41
C ALA A 142 -0.05 -7.89 -2.54
N GLY A 143 0.53 -7.31 -1.49
CA GLY A 143 1.11 -5.96 -1.51
C GLY A 143 2.35 -5.90 -2.39
N GLY A 144 3.25 -6.88 -2.25
CA GLY A 144 4.43 -7.04 -3.10
C GLY A 144 4.06 -7.30 -4.56
N GLN A 145 3.07 -8.16 -4.82
CA GLN A 145 2.54 -8.39 -6.16
C GLN A 145 2.03 -7.09 -6.80
N GLY A 146 1.27 -6.30 -6.06
CA GLY A 146 0.78 -5.01 -6.55
C GLY A 146 1.90 -4.00 -6.83
N LEU A 147 3.01 -4.05 -6.08
CA LEU A 147 4.19 -3.22 -6.34
C LEU A 147 4.93 -3.65 -7.61
N ILE A 148 5.01 -4.95 -7.89
CA ILE A 148 5.56 -5.47 -9.14
C ILE A 148 4.73 -4.99 -10.33
N VAL A 149 3.41 -5.15 -10.28
CA VAL A 149 2.50 -4.67 -11.36
C VAL A 149 2.65 -3.16 -11.60
N PHE A 150 2.80 -2.38 -10.53
CA PHE A 150 3.08 -0.95 -10.65
C PHE A 150 4.39 -0.67 -11.39
N LEU A 151 5.46 -1.37 -11.05
CA LEU A 151 6.78 -1.17 -11.68
C LEU A 151 6.79 -1.66 -13.14
N GLU A 152 6.07 -2.76 -13.45
CA GLU A 152 5.84 -3.22 -14.83
C GLU A 152 5.12 -2.14 -15.67
N GLY A 153 4.08 -1.51 -15.10
CA GLY A 153 3.40 -0.39 -15.73
C GLY A 153 4.31 0.82 -15.98
N CYS A 154 5.22 1.12 -15.05
CA CYS A 154 6.22 2.17 -15.24
C CYS A 154 7.18 1.86 -16.39
N LEU A 155 7.65 0.62 -16.50
CA LEU A 155 8.54 0.17 -17.56
C LEU A 155 7.83 0.19 -18.93
N ALA A 156 6.61 -0.33 -19.00
CA ALA A 156 5.78 -0.29 -20.21
C ALA A 156 5.53 1.15 -20.68
N GLY A 157 5.15 2.04 -19.76
CA GLY A 157 4.96 3.47 -20.05
C GLY A 157 6.24 4.15 -20.53
N PHE A 158 7.41 3.77 -19.98
CA PHE A 158 8.70 4.28 -20.45
C PHE A 158 9.02 3.86 -21.88
N ARG A 159 8.65 2.61 -22.24
CA ARG A 159 8.81 2.06 -23.59
C ARG A 159 7.78 2.58 -24.59
N GLY A 160 6.76 3.31 -24.11
CA GLY A 160 5.64 3.77 -24.95
C GLY A 160 4.68 2.64 -25.34
N GLU A 161 4.70 1.54 -24.62
CA GLU A 161 3.79 0.41 -24.80
C GLU A 161 2.38 0.76 -24.31
N ASP A 162 1.35 0.26 -25.00
CA ASP A 162 -0.03 0.53 -24.62
C ASP A 162 -0.41 -0.30 -23.36
N ALA A 163 -0.96 0.34 -22.36
CA ALA A 163 -1.32 -0.30 -21.08
C ALA A 163 -2.36 -1.44 -21.24
N GLY A 164 -3.00 -1.56 -22.40
CA GLY A 164 -3.95 -2.62 -22.73
C GLY A 164 -3.33 -4.02 -22.89
N GLU A 165 -2.01 -4.12 -23.07
CA GLU A 165 -1.28 -5.38 -23.21
C GLU A 165 -0.67 -5.92 -21.90
N LEU A 166 -0.84 -5.23 -20.79
CA LEU A 166 -0.43 -5.75 -19.48
C LEU A 166 -1.25 -6.99 -19.13
N HIS A 167 -0.71 -8.16 -19.48
CA HIS A 167 -1.25 -9.45 -19.08
C HIS A 167 -1.08 -9.61 -17.57
N LEU A 168 -2.09 -9.19 -16.80
CA LEU A 168 -2.20 -9.64 -15.42
C LEU A 168 -2.30 -11.16 -15.43
N PRO A 169 -1.38 -11.90 -14.78
CA PRO A 169 -1.54 -13.34 -14.68
C PRO A 169 -2.92 -13.58 -14.07
N PRO A 170 -3.71 -14.53 -14.64
CA PRO A 170 -5.01 -14.83 -14.07
C PRO A 170 -4.80 -15.26 -12.64
N SER A 171 -5.17 -14.39 -11.69
CA SER A 171 -5.27 -14.77 -10.31
C SER A 171 -6.39 -15.80 -10.24
N LYS A 172 -6.03 -17.08 -10.27
CA LYS A 172 -6.99 -18.10 -9.84
C LYS A 172 -7.30 -17.75 -8.39
N PRO A 173 -8.52 -17.36 -8.04
CA PRO A 173 -8.90 -17.26 -6.66
C PRO A 173 -8.84 -18.69 -6.11
N SER A 174 -7.72 -19.03 -5.48
CA SER A 174 -7.65 -20.22 -4.66
C SER A 174 -8.45 -19.91 -3.40
N PHE A 175 -9.73 -20.22 -3.43
CA PHE A 175 -10.59 -20.18 -2.26
C PHE A 175 -10.27 -21.32 -1.25
N ALA A 176 -9.32 -22.17 -1.57
CA ALA A 176 -8.84 -23.21 -0.69
C ALA A 176 -7.82 -22.62 0.29
N ASN A 177 -8.13 -22.67 1.56
CA ASN A 177 -7.28 -22.36 2.71
C ASN A 177 -7.10 -20.84 3.01
N PHE A 178 -8.19 -20.13 3.28
CA PHE A 178 -8.10 -18.96 4.14
C PHE A 178 -7.76 -19.46 5.55
N ILE A 179 -6.46 -19.41 5.88
CA ILE A 179 -6.01 -19.57 7.24
C ILE A 179 -6.71 -18.49 8.06
N GLU A 180 -7.29 -18.90 9.17
CA GLU A 180 -7.69 -18.01 10.24
C GLU A 180 -6.50 -17.09 10.55
N MET A 181 -6.48 -15.91 9.93
CA MET A 181 -5.65 -14.84 10.48
C MET A 181 -6.23 -14.59 11.86
N GLU A 182 -5.46 -14.89 12.90
CA GLU A 182 -5.84 -14.56 14.27
C GLU A 182 -6.30 -13.09 14.26
N VAL A 183 -7.60 -12.90 14.44
CA VAL A 183 -8.16 -11.57 14.65
C VAL A 183 -7.55 -11.11 15.96
N ASP A 184 -6.84 -10.00 15.93
CA ASP A 184 -6.33 -9.38 17.16
C ASP A 184 -7.52 -8.91 18.00
N LEU A 185 -7.99 -9.79 18.88
CA LEU A 185 -9.12 -9.52 19.77
C LEU A 185 -8.80 -8.41 20.80
N GLU A 186 -7.52 -8.12 21.03
CA GLU A 186 -7.13 -7.02 21.93
C GLU A 186 -7.35 -5.65 21.28
N ASN A 187 -7.18 -5.55 19.95
CA ASN A 187 -7.30 -4.31 19.19
C ASN A 187 -8.25 -4.48 17.99
N PRO A 188 -9.55 -4.70 18.21
CA PRO A 188 -10.48 -5.15 17.19
C PRO A 188 -10.86 -4.08 16.15
N TYR A 189 -10.55 -2.80 16.38
CA TYR A 189 -10.92 -1.73 15.49
C TYR A 189 -9.74 -1.27 14.62
N CYS A 190 -9.84 -1.51 13.31
CA CYS A 190 -8.97 -0.87 12.32
C CYS A 190 -9.41 0.58 12.15
N THR A 191 -8.59 1.52 12.58
CA THR A 191 -8.89 2.95 12.59
C THR A 191 -7.94 3.69 11.65
N GLU A 192 -8.51 4.36 10.66
CA GLU A 192 -7.78 5.18 9.69
C GLU A 192 -8.34 6.60 9.65
N PHE A 193 -7.48 7.60 9.55
CA PHE A 193 -7.87 9.00 9.34
C PHE A 193 -6.75 9.83 8.77
N ILE A 194 -7.11 10.99 8.25
CA ILE A 194 -6.18 12.02 7.79
C ILE A 194 -6.35 13.24 8.69
N VAL A 195 -5.23 13.84 9.10
CA VAL A 195 -5.19 15.17 9.69
C VAL A 195 -4.64 16.12 8.65
N LYS A 196 -5.33 17.21 8.37
CA LYS A 196 -4.84 18.32 7.54
C LYS A 196 -4.51 19.52 8.41
N GLU A 197 -3.68 20.41 7.85
CA GLU A 197 -3.18 21.58 8.58
C GLU A 197 -2.48 21.17 9.89
N ALA A 198 -1.78 20.02 9.82
CA ALA A 198 -1.14 19.44 10.99
C ALA A 198 0.19 20.14 11.28
N GLU A 199 0.30 20.71 12.48
CA GLU A 199 1.53 21.33 13.00
C GLU A 199 2.27 20.37 13.96
N VAL A 200 2.29 19.08 13.65
CA VAL A 200 2.86 18.03 14.50
C VAL A 200 3.95 17.25 13.77
N LYS A 201 5.00 16.88 14.48
CA LYS A 201 6.07 16.03 13.95
C LYS A 201 5.65 14.56 13.98
N GLU A 202 6.15 13.79 13.01
CA GLU A 202 5.87 12.34 12.88
C GLU A 202 6.20 11.57 14.16
N ASP A 203 7.32 11.88 14.81
CA ASP A 203 7.76 11.21 16.04
C ASP A 203 6.80 11.45 17.22
N VAL A 204 6.20 12.64 17.30
CA VAL A 204 5.20 12.96 18.34
C VAL A 204 3.92 12.16 18.10
N VAL A 205 3.43 12.12 16.85
CA VAL A 205 2.25 11.32 16.51
C VAL A 205 2.48 9.86 16.86
N ARG A 206 3.64 9.33 16.47
CA ARG A 206 4.01 7.94 16.72
C ARG A 206 4.10 7.64 18.23
N SER A 207 4.85 8.43 18.99
CA SER A 207 5.00 8.21 20.43
C SER A 207 3.67 8.31 21.20
N THR A 208 2.76 9.18 20.76
CA THR A 208 1.44 9.35 21.36
C THR A 208 0.52 8.16 21.07
N LEU A 209 0.52 7.64 19.82
CA LEU A 209 -0.41 6.59 19.43
C LEU A 209 0.13 5.16 19.67
N GLN A 210 1.43 4.98 19.77
CA GLN A 210 2.06 3.67 19.97
C GLN A 210 1.51 2.89 21.19
N PRO A 211 1.22 3.54 22.35
CA PRO A 211 0.64 2.85 23.49
C PRO A 211 -0.85 2.49 23.34
N LEU A 212 -1.54 3.07 22.35
CA LEU A 212 -3.00 2.94 22.18
C LEU A 212 -3.40 1.75 21.30
N GLY A 213 -2.43 1.03 20.72
CA GLY A 213 -2.73 -0.11 19.87
C GLY A 213 -1.50 -0.68 19.17
N ASN A 214 -1.76 -1.49 18.14
CA ASN A 214 -0.71 -2.10 17.33
C ASN A 214 -0.92 -1.81 15.82
N SER A 215 -0.10 -2.40 14.96
CA SER A 215 -0.13 -2.18 13.51
C SER A 215 -0.10 -0.69 13.12
N LEU A 216 0.50 0.15 13.97
CA LEU A 216 0.57 1.58 13.76
C LEU A 216 1.43 1.93 12.57
N ILE A 217 0.84 2.63 11.60
CA ILE A 217 1.51 3.26 10.48
C ILE A 217 1.21 4.74 10.51
N VAL A 218 2.26 5.55 10.55
CA VAL A 218 2.17 7.01 10.48
C VAL A 218 2.88 7.49 9.24
N ALA A 219 2.22 8.32 8.46
CA ALA A 219 2.76 8.91 7.25
C ALA A 219 2.51 10.42 7.25
N VAL A 220 3.56 11.21 7.03
CA VAL A 220 3.49 12.68 7.02
C VAL A 220 3.97 13.21 5.67
N VAL A 221 3.19 14.03 4.98
CA VAL A 221 3.56 14.71 3.73
C VAL A 221 3.13 16.18 3.82
N GLY A 222 4.10 17.08 3.99
CA GLY A 222 3.81 18.50 4.25
C GLY A 222 3.01 18.65 5.55
N ASP A 223 1.86 19.27 5.45
CA ASP A 223 0.88 19.52 6.52
C ASP A 223 -0.18 18.40 6.67
N ILE A 224 0.00 17.26 5.97
CA ILE A 224 -0.92 16.13 5.98
C ILE A 224 -0.31 14.99 6.77
N VAL A 225 -1.05 14.49 7.77
CA VAL A 225 -0.73 13.27 8.52
C VAL A 225 -1.78 12.22 8.22
N LYS A 226 -1.37 11.03 7.77
CA LYS A 226 -2.21 9.84 7.66
C LYS A 226 -1.85 8.88 8.78
N VAL A 227 -2.86 8.40 9.48
CA VAL A 227 -2.73 7.39 10.53
C VAL A 227 -3.52 6.15 10.15
N HIS A 228 -2.94 4.98 10.39
CA HIS A 228 -3.59 3.69 10.44
C HIS A 228 -3.15 2.99 11.71
N ILE A 229 -4.09 2.50 12.51
CA ILE A 229 -3.83 1.80 13.78
C ILE A 229 -4.92 0.77 14.06
N HIS A 230 -4.54 -0.38 14.62
CA HIS A 230 -5.47 -1.30 15.26
C HIS A 230 -5.54 -0.99 16.75
N THR A 231 -6.73 -0.71 17.26
CA THR A 231 -6.93 -0.25 18.63
C THR A 231 -8.24 -0.76 19.24
N LYS A 232 -8.30 -0.81 20.57
CA LYS A 232 -9.54 -1.01 21.31
C LYS A 232 -10.29 0.31 21.62
N ALA A 233 -9.64 1.46 21.43
CA ALA A 233 -10.15 2.77 21.81
C ALA A 233 -10.08 3.78 20.64
N PRO A 234 -10.83 3.59 19.55
CA PRO A 234 -10.77 4.46 18.37
C PRO A 234 -11.11 5.91 18.68
N GLY A 235 -12.04 6.16 19.62
CA GLY A 235 -12.39 7.52 20.04
C GLY A 235 -11.22 8.28 20.66
N LEU A 236 -10.38 7.63 21.48
CA LEU A 236 -9.19 8.24 22.07
C LEU A 236 -8.13 8.57 21.01
N VAL A 237 -7.95 7.68 20.04
CA VAL A 237 -7.05 7.90 18.89
C VAL A 237 -7.48 9.12 18.08
N LEU A 238 -8.78 9.25 17.79
CA LEU A 238 -9.34 10.41 17.07
C LEU A 238 -9.23 11.70 17.88
N GLN A 239 -9.38 11.64 19.21
CA GLN A 239 -9.21 12.79 20.09
C GLN A 239 -7.80 13.36 20.02
N HIS A 240 -6.78 12.50 19.98
CA HIS A 240 -5.41 12.94 19.72
C HIS A 240 -5.29 13.55 18.32
N GLY A 241 -5.89 12.93 17.30
CA GLY A 241 -5.90 13.47 15.95
C GLY A 241 -6.45 14.90 15.87
N LEU A 242 -7.54 15.18 16.58
CA LEU A 242 -8.15 16.51 16.66
C LEU A 242 -7.22 17.55 17.30
N SER A 243 -6.33 17.16 18.20
CA SER A 243 -5.37 18.09 18.81
C SER A 243 -4.23 18.52 17.86
N TRP A 244 -4.08 17.85 16.73
CA TRP A 244 -3.02 18.13 15.75
C TRP A 244 -3.48 18.91 14.52
N GLY A 245 -4.81 18.95 14.25
CA GLY A 245 -5.40 19.65 13.12
C GLY A 245 -6.80 19.14 12.79
N SER A 246 -7.27 19.41 11.57
CA SER A 246 -8.60 19.00 11.12
C SER A 246 -8.64 17.55 10.64
N LEU A 247 -9.62 16.76 11.14
CA LEU A 247 -9.80 15.36 10.79
C LEU A 247 -10.57 15.20 9.48
N HIS A 248 -10.07 14.30 8.63
CA HIS A 248 -10.68 13.94 7.34
C HIS A 248 -10.59 12.43 7.10
N ASP A 249 -11.46 11.93 6.22
CA ASP A 249 -11.46 10.53 5.75
C ASP A 249 -11.38 9.51 6.90
N ILE A 250 -12.17 9.73 7.94
CA ILE A 250 -12.23 8.84 9.10
C ILE A 250 -12.91 7.54 8.69
N LYS A 251 -12.23 6.43 8.97
CA LYS A 251 -12.75 5.09 8.77
C LYS A 251 -12.45 4.25 10.01
N ILE A 252 -13.46 3.57 10.52
CA ILE A 252 -13.34 2.62 11.62
C ILE A 252 -14.05 1.34 11.19
N ASP A 253 -13.30 0.24 11.08
CA ASP A 253 -13.84 -1.08 10.77
C ASP A 253 -13.69 -1.99 11.99
N ASN A 254 -14.74 -2.71 12.36
CA ASN A 254 -14.68 -3.79 13.32
C ASN A 254 -14.18 -5.06 12.63
N MET A 255 -12.92 -5.42 12.86
CA MET A 255 -12.30 -6.58 12.22
C MET A 255 -12.92 -7.92 12.68
N ALA A 256 -13.47 -7.97 13.89
CA ALA A 256 -14.17 -9.16 14.39
C ALA A 256 -15.45 -9.43 13.59
N GLU A 257 -16.21 -8.40 13.23
CA GLU A 257 -17.40 -8.53 12.39
C GLU A 257 -17.05 -8.95 10.96
N GLN A 258 -15.98 -8.38 10.39
CA GLN A 258 -15.51 -8.77 9.06
C GLN A 258 -15.12 -10.24 8.98
N HIS A 259 -14.58 -10.79 10.07
CA HIS A 259 -14.22 -12.21 10.16
C HIS A 259 -15.48 -13.10 10.22
N GLN A 260 -16.46 -12.75 11.04
CA GLN A 260 -17.71 -13.52 11.16
C GLN A 260 -18.49 -13.61 9.83
N HIS A 261 -18.57 -12.52 9.07
CA HIS A 261 -19.23 -12.52 7.75
C HIS A 261 -18.50 -13.38 6.72
N ARG A 262 -17.18 -13.59 6.84
CA ARG A 262 -16.40 -14.46 5.96
C ARG A 262 -16.54 -15.94 6.31
N VAL A 263 -16.61 -16.27 7.59
CA VAL A 263 -16.75 -17.67 8.07
C VAL A 263 -18.13 -18.23 7.76
N VAL A 264 -19.20 -17.45 7.87
CA VAL A 264 -20.57 -17.88 7.56
C VAL A 264 -20.75 -18.16 6.06
N GLY A 265 -20.02 -17.47 5.17
CA GLY A 265 -20.04 -17.70 3.72
C GLY A 265 -19.31 -18.98 3.27
N ALA A 266 -18.47 -19.57 4.10
CA ALA A 266 -17.62 -20.72 3.73
C ALA A 266 -18.23 -22.12 4.05
N GLN A 267 -19.37 -22.20 4.73
CA GLN A 267 -19.94 -23.47 5.22
C GLN A 267 -21.04 -24.11 4.38
N THR A 268 -21.31 -23.66 3.17
CA THR A 268 -22.29 -24.33 2.29
C THR A 268 -21.69 -24.71 0.95
N GLU A 269 -21.07 -25.90 0.89
CA GLU A 269 -20.94 -26.61 -0.38
C GLU A 269 -22.34 -27.08 -0.83
N LYS A 270 -23.04 -26.26 -1.60
CA LYS A 270 -24.18 -26.69 -2.40
C LYS A 270 -23.75 -26.73 -3.85
N HIS A 271 -23.67 -27.92 -4.40
CA HIS A 271 -23.58 -28.11 -5.85
C HIS A 271 -24.89 -27.61 -6.49
N GLY A 272 -24.84 -26.49 -7.20
CA GLY A 272 -26.01 -25.90 -7.88
C GLY A 272 -25.65 -24.57 -8.53
N LEU A 273 -26.57 -24.02 -9.31
CA LEU A 273 -26.43 -22.70 -9.92
C LEU A 273 -26.42 -21.65 -8.80
N ALA A 274 -25.32 -20.90 -8.68
CA ALA A 274 -25.23 -19.77 -7.76
C ALA A 274 -25.50 -18.45 -8.52
N VAL A 275 -26.47 -17.68 -8.06
CA VAL A 275 -26.74 -16.32 -8.57
C VAL A 275 -26.14 -15.32 -7.59
N LEU A 276 -25.13 -14.57 -8.02
CA LEU A 276 -24.57 -13.46 -7.26
C LEU A 276 -25.28 -12.16 -7.66
N SER A 277 -25.94 -11.52 -6.71
CA SER A 277 -26.51 -10.20 -6.92
C SER A 277 -26.03 -9.21 -5.87
N VAL A 278 -25.88 -7.94 -6.26
CA VAL A 278 -25.54 -6.84 -5.36
C VAL A 278 -26.82 -6.07 -5.05
N ALA A 279 -27.29 -6.12 -3.80
CA ALA A 279 -28.47 -5.41 -3.35
C ALA A 279 -28.09 -4.13 -2.59
N ALA A 280 -28.72 -3.02 -2.91
CA ALA A 280 -28.59 -1.76 -2.19
C ALA A 280 -29.57 -1.74 -1.00
N GLY A 281 -29.08 -2.12 0.19
CA GLY A 281 -29.81 -2.08 1.45
C GLY A 281 -30.50 -3.40 1.85
N ASN A 282 -30.75 -3.54 3.17
CA ASN A 282 -31.20 -4.79 3.80
C ASN A 282 -32.62 -5.24 3.34
N GLY A 283 -33.47 -4.31 2.92
CA GLY A 283 -34.84 -4.65 2.45
C GLY A 283 -34.84 -5.46 1.15
N ILE A 284 -33.99 -5.09 0.18
CA ILE A 284 -33.85 -5.81 -1.10
C ILE A 284 -33.14 -7.15 -0.89
N ALA A 285 -32.11 -7.16 -0.03
CA ALA A 285 -31.40 -8.39 0.31
C ALA A 285 -32.30 -9.45 0.91
N SER A 286 -33.28 -9.09 1.77
CA SER A 286 -34.25 -10.01 2.37
C SER A 286 -35.21 -10.64 1.35
N ILE A 287 -35.56 -9.94 0.27
CA ILE A 287 -36.44 -10.46 -0.80
C ILE A 287 -35.68 -11.48 -1.68
N MET A 288 -34.38 -11.31 -1.84
CA MET A 288 -33.54 -12.18 -2.68
C MET A 288 -33.07 -13.45 -1.96
N HIS A 289 -33.29 -13.56 -0.65
CA HIS A 289 -33.02 -14.75 0.17
C HIS A 289 -34.19 -15.74 0.24
N GLN A 290 -35.32 -15.43 -0.32
CA GLN A 290 -36.47 -16.34 -0.48
C GLN A 290 -36.39 -17.10 -1.82
#